data_c02a7196ba182842f689eca6dbcfd7d4
#
_entry.id   c02a7196ba182842f689eca6dbcfd7d4
#
_cell.length_a   1.000
_cell.length_b   1.000
_cell.length_c   1.000
_cell.angle_alpha   90.00
_cell.angle_beta   90.00
_cell.angle_gamma   90.00
#
_symmetry.space_group_name_H-M   'P 1'
#
loop_
_entity.id
_entity.type
_entity.pdbx_description
1 polymer ?
#
loop_
_entity_poly.entity_id
_entity_poly.type
_entity_poly.pdbx_seq_one_letter_code
_entity_poly.pdbx_strand_id
1 'polypeptide(L)'
;MNEIGRCFCPNEHCKDYGIRNQGNIAVRGKYGKDKSRDLLYCRTCGKRFAATQASALFGLHLSAEKIRQIIHHAAEGVGVRATARRLELDKDTVNRVILRAGEHCAAVLSDLLVSLELTEAQLDELWTFVKKRKVLATPKTSSKSTGEPGYGRLSTRRLDC
;
A
#
# COMPACT_ATOMS: atom_id res chain seq x y z
N MET A 1 9.62 -21.89 -10.93
CA MET A 1 8.29 -21.26 -11.20
C MET A 1 8.56 -20.04 -12.05
N ASN A 2 7.99 -19.98 -13.26
CA ASN A 2 8.22 -18.87 -14.18
C ASN A 2 7.61 -17.58 -13.59
N GLU A 3 8.46 -16.62 -13.25
CA GLU A 3 8.03 -15.31 -12.73
C GLU A 3 7.12 -14.57 -13.72
N ILE A 4 7.22 -14.85 -15.01
CA ILE A 4 6.40 -14.28 -16.08
C ILE A 4 4.92 -14.68 -15.93
N GLY A 5 4.61 -15.86 -15.44
CA GLY A 5 3.23 -16.33 -15.22
C GLY A 5 2.46 -15.50 -14.19
N ARG A 6 3.16 -14.77 -13.31
CA ARG A 6 2.54 -13.86 -12.33
C ARG A 6 2.19 -12.50 -12.92
N CYS A 7 2.74 -12.16 -14.08
CA CYS A 7 2.48 -10.90 -14.75
C CYS A 7 1.20 -10.95 -15.58
N PHE A 8 0.54 -9.82 -15.69
CA PHE A 8 -0.63 -9.63 -16.55
C PHE A 8 -0.47 -8.36 -17.39
N CYS A 9 -1.27 -8.22 -18.43
CA CYS A 9 -1.28 -7.02 -19.26
C CYS A 9 -1.92 -5.84 -18.48
N PRO A 10 -1.20 -4.72 -18.25
CA PRO A 10 -1.73 -3.56 -17.53
C PRO A 10 -2.52 -2.58 -18.43
N ASN A 11 -2.83 -2.96 -19.65
CA ASN A 11 -3.59 -2.14 -20.57
C ASN A 11 -5.08 -2.45 -20.46
N GLU A 12 -5.85 -1.54 -19.91
CA GLU A 12 -7.32 -1.67 -19.70
C GLU A 12 -8.10 -1.95 -20.98
N HIS A 13 -7.57 -1.52 -22.14
CA HIS A 13 -8.19 -1.78 -23.46
C HIS A 13 -7.75 -3.12 -24.08
N CYS A 14 -6.98 -3.93 -23.38
CA CYS A 14 -6.55 -5.23 -23.85
C CYS A 14 -7.57 -6.31 -23.48
N LYS A 15 -7.83 -7.25 -24.37
CA LYS A 15 -8.71 -8.41 -24.09
C LYS A 15 -8.21 -9.24 -22.90
N ASP A 16 -6.88 -9.27 -22.71
CA ASP A 16 -6.23 -10.03 -21.64
C ASP A 16 -5.82 -9.12 -20.47
N TYR A 17 -6.52 -8.00 -20.28
CA TYR A 17 -6.26 -7.11 -19.11
C TYR A 17 -6.49 -7.85 -17.81
N GLY A 18 -5.53 -7.77 -16.90
CA GLY A 18 -5.64 -8.38 -15.57
C GLY A 18 -5.51 -9.90 -15.52
N ILE A 19 -5.56 -10.60 -16.66
CA ILE A 19 -5.55 -12.06 -16.69
C ILE A 19 -4.11 -12.58 -16.66
N ARG A 20 -3.84 -13.53 -15.77
CA ARG A 20 -2.53 -14.16 -15.58
C ARG A 20 -2.48 -15.53 -16.26
N ASN A 21 -1.27 -16.02 -16.50
CA ASN A 21 -1.00 -17.37 -17.03
C ASN A 21 -1.60 -17.67 -18.42
N GLN A 22 -1.91 -16.65 -19.21
CA GLN A 22 -2.44 -16.82 -20.58
C GLN A 22 -1.34 -17.06 -21.64
N GLY A 23 -0.07 -17.03 -21.26
CA GLY A 23 1.04 -17.18 -22.20
C GLY A 23 1.19 -16.00 -23.19
N ASN A 24 0.40 -14.96 -23.03
CA ASN A 24 0.38 -13.77 -23.88
C ASN A 24 1.49 -12.76 -23.53
N ILE A 25 2.17 -12.95 -22.42
CA ILE A 25 3.26 -12.09 -21.96
C ILE A 25 4.61 -12.72 -22.29
N ALA A 26 5.50 -11.94 -22.91
CA ALA A 26 6.85 -12.36 -23.24
C ALA A 26 7.88 -11.32 -22.78
N VAL A 27 9.11 -11.75 -22.49
CA VAL A 27 10.24 -10.85 -22.24
C VAL A 27 10.71 -10.27 -23.56
N ARG A 28 10.72 -8.95 -23.68
CA ARG A 28 11.25 -8.23 -24.86
C ARG A 28 12.72 -7.88 -24.72
N GLY A 29 13.16 -7.66 -23.49
CA GLY A 29 14.53 -7.25 -23.18
C GLY A 29 14.66 -6.86 -21.72
N LYS A 30 15.80 -6.27 -21.39
CA LYS A 30 16.10 -5.77 -20.06
C LYS A 30 16.31 -4.26 -20.11
N TYR A 31 15.95 -3.57 -19.03
CA TYR A 31 16.11 -2.13 -18.89
C TYR A 31 16.61 -1.73 -17.50
N GLY A 32 16.95 -0.46 -17.34
CA GLY A 32 17.53 0.09 -16.12
C GLY A 32 19.06 0.19 -16.23
N LYS A 33 19.67 0.92 -15.30
CA LYS A 33 21.12 1.18 -15.29
C LYS A 33 21.94 -0.12 -15.24
N ASP A 34 21.43 -1.11 -14.48
CA ASP A 34 22.10 -2.41 -14.28
C ASP A 34 21.51 -3.52 -15.14
N LYS A 35 20.61 -3.20 -16.08
CA LYS A 35 19.87 -4.17 -16.91
C LYS A 35 19.27 -5.34 -16.08
N SER A 36 18.91 -5.06 -14.83
CA SER A 36 18.37 -6.04 -13.89
C SER A 36 16.86 -6.22 -13.99
N ARG A 37 16.17 -5.35 -14.74
CA ARG A 37 14.70 -5.30 -14.82
C ARG A 37 14.23 -5.79 -16.17
N ASP A 38 13.23 -6.69 -16.16
CA ASP A 38 12.65 -7.21 -17.39
C ASP A 38 11.63 -6.24 -17.99
N LEU A 39 11.78 -5.97 -19.28
CA LEU A 39 10.80 -5.30 -20.12
C LEU A 39 9.91 -6.36 -20.75
N LEU A 40 8.65 -6.34 -20.37
CA LEU A 40 7.66 -7.28 -20.87
C LEU A 40 6.90 -6.71 -22.06
N TYR A 41 6.30 -7.61 -22.82
CA TYR A 41 5.53 -7.31 -24.01
C TYR A 41 4.28 -8.19 -24.04
N CYS A 42 3.13 -7.58 -24.24
CA CYS A 42 1.88 -8.30 -24.46
C CYS A 42 1.73 -8.62 -25.94
N ARG A 43 1.60 -9.90 -26.30
CA ARG A 43 1.41 -10.35 -27.68
C ARG A 43 0.07 -9.93 -28.26
N THR A 44 -0.96 -9.81 -27.41
CA THR A 44 -2.32 -9.49 -27.81
C THR A 44 -2.51 -8.03 -28.21
N CYS A 45 -2.01 -7.09 -27.40
CA CYS A 45 -2.19 -5.66 -27.69
C CYS A 45 -0.92 -4.92 -28.11
N GLY A 46 0.23 -5.59 -28.16
CA GLY A 46 1.50 -5.00 -28.57
C GLY A 46 2.14 -4.06 -27.55
N LYS A 47 1.53 -3.82 -26.38
CA LYS A 47 2.04 -2.87 -25.39
C LYS A 47 3.23 -3.44 -24.64
N ARG A 48 4.25 -2.59 -24.46
CA ARG A 48 5.43 -2.88 -23.65
C ARG A 48 5.25 -2.28 -22.27
N PHE A 49 5.68 -3.00 -21.24
CA PHE A 49 5.56 -2.55 -19.86
C PHE A 49 6.63 -3.18 -18.96
N ALA A 50 6.88 -2.56 -17.83
CA ALA A 50 7.80 -3.09 -16.83
C ALA A 50 7.17 -4.27 -16.08
N ALA A 51 7.94 -5.30 -15.74
CA ALA A 51 7.45 -6.43 -14.95
C ALA A 51 6.80 -5.99 -13.62
N THR A 52 7.22 -4.85 -13.07
CA THR A 52 6.70 -4.29 -11.83
C THR A 52 5.51 -3.32 -12.02
N GLN A 53 5.09 -3.03 -13.27
CA GLN A 53 4.10 -1.96 -13.55
C GLN A 53 2.74 -2.19 -12.87
N ALA A 54 2.36 -3.44 -12.70
CA ALA A 54 1.12 -3.82 -12.03
C ALA A 54 1.34 -4.21 -10.55
N SER A 55 2.40 -3.75 -9.92
CA SER A 55 2.71 -4.05 -8.53
C SER A 55 2.96 -2.77 -7.73
N ALA A 56 2.86 -2.86 -6.40
CA ALA A 56 3.23 -1.80 -5.48
C ALA A 56 4.69 -1.33 -5.62
N LEU A 57 5.53 -2.14 -6.28
CA LEU A 57 6.95 -1.85 -6.50
C LEU A 57 7.22 -0.94 -7.70
N PHE A 58 6.22 -0.62 -8.50
CA PHE A 58 6.40 0.21 -9.70
C PHE A 58 6.87 1.62 -9.34
N GLY A 59 7.90 2.09 -10.03
CA GLY A 59 8.50 3.41 -9.78
C GLY A 59 9.43 3.49 -8.55
N LEU A 60 9.65 2.37 -7.84
CA LEU A 60 10.67 2.29 -6.81
C LEU A 60 12.02 1.91 -7.44
N HIS A 61 13.06 2.70 -7.16
CA HIS A 61 14.42 2.49 -7.71
C HIS A 61 15.31 1.64 -6.79
N LEU A 62 14.72 0.98 -5.80
CA LEU A 62 15.40 0.06 -4.90
C LEU A 62 15.32 -1.38 -5.41
N SER A 63 16.25 -2.22 -4.95
CA SER A 63 16.17 -3.67 -5.15
C SER A 63 14.97 -4.24 -4.37
N ALA A 64 14.40 -5.34 -4.87
CA ALA A 64 13.28 -6.01 -4.20
C ALA A 64 13.64 -6.44 -2.77
N GLU A 65 14.91 -6.81 -2.54
CA GLU A 65 15.41 -7.18 -1.22
C GLU A 65 15.38 -6.01 -0.23
N LYS A 66 15.88 -4.83 -0.63
CA LYS A 66 15.82 -3.63 0.22
C LYS A 66 14.39 -3.21 0.52
N ILE A 67 13.48 -3.31 -0.45
CA ILE A 67 12.06 -3.02 -0.25
C ILE A 67 11.46 -4.00 0.77
N ARG A 68 11.76 -5.29 0.68
CA ARG A 68 11.31 -6.30 1.64
C ARG A 68 11.78 -6.00 3.05
N GLN A 69 13.06 -5.65 3.21
CA GLN A 69 13.64 -5.27 4.50
C GLN A 69 12.96 -4.03 5.10
N ILE A 70 12.65 -3.02 4.28
CA ILE A 70 11.91 -1.83 4.74
C ILE A 70 10.53 -2.21 5.27
N ILE A 71 9.79 -3.04 4.51
CA ILE A 71 8.45 -3.48 4.89
C ILE A 71 8.51 -4.34 6.17
N HIS A 72 9.50 -5.23 6.28
CA HIS A 72 9.72 -6.04 7.47
C HIS A 72 9.98 -5.17 8.70
N HIS A 73 10.89 -4.19 8.61
CA HIS A 73 11.15 -3.26 9.70
C HIS A 73 9.90 -2.46 10.10
N ALA A 74 9.07 -2.07 9.13
CA ALA A 74 7.82 -1.36 9.41
C ALA A 74 6.81 -2.26 10.15
N ALA A 75 6.71 -3.54 9.77
CA ALA A 75 5.87 -4.54 10.43
C ALA A 75 6.32 -4.81 11.89
N GLU A 76 7.62 -4.77 12.15
CA GLU A 76 8.22 -4.87 13.48
C GLU A 76 8.10 -3.57 14.31
N GLY A 77 7.43 -2.54 13.80
CA GLY A 77 7.28 -1.26 14.50
C GLY A 77 8.52 -0.38 14.49
N VAL A 78 9.55 -0.70 13.70
CA VAL A 78 10.77 0.11 13.60
C VAL A 78 10.48 1.40 12.84
N GLY A 79 10.72 2.54 13.51
CA GLY A 79 10.46 3.86 12.90
C GLY A 79 11.31 4.15 11.66
N VAL A 80 10.79 4.98 10.74
CA VAL A 80 11.40 5.36 9.46
C VAL A 80 12.86 5.79 9.57
N ARG A 81 13.19 6.63 10.57
CA ARG A 81 14.57 7.12 10.77
C ARG A 81 15.54 6.01 11.19
N ALA A 82 15.07 5.06 11.99
CA ALA A 82 15.88 3.93 12.42
C ALA A 82 16.11 2.95 11.27
N THR A 83 15.07 2.68 10.47
CA THR A 83 15.15 1.88 9.25
C THR A 83 16.11 2.49 8.24
N ALA A 84 16.01 3.80 8.01
CA ALA A 84 16.89 4.53 7.09
C ALA A 84 18.37 4.39 7.49
N ARG A 85 18.70 4.56 8.79
CA ARG A 85 20.08 4.37 9.30
C ARG A 85 20.58 2.94 9.15
N ARG A 86 19.72 1.93 9.43
CA ARG A 86 20.10 0.51 9.37
C ARG A 86 20.38 0.05 7.93
N LEU A 87 19.61 0.55 6.97
CA LEU A 87 19.70 0.15 5.58
C LEU A 87 20.56 1.08 4.72
N GLU A 88 21.15 2.12 5.35
CA GLU A 88 21.94 3.16 4.68
C GLU A 88 21.16 3.82 3.52
N LEU A 89 19.92 4.17 3.79
CA LEU A 89 19.01 4.79 2.84
C LEU A 89 18.56 6.17 3.31
N ASP A 90 18.15 6.98 2.37
CA ASP A 90 17.48 8.25 2.68
C ASP A 90 16.11 7.99 3.33
N LYS A 91 15.75 8.81 4.34
CA LYS A 91 14.49 8.70 5.09
C LYS A 91 13.26 8.86 4.20
N ASP A 92 13.34 9.74 3.19
CA ASP A 92 12.21 10.02 2.31
C ASP A 92 11.99 8.84 1.34
N THR A 93 13.07 8.15 0.98
CA THR A 93 13.00 6.90 0.21
C THR A 93 12.31 5.80 1.03
N VAL A 94 12.68 5.61 2.29
CA VAL A 94 12.04 4.64 3.19
C VAL A 94 10.57 4.99 3.38
N ASN A 95 10.26 6.26 3.65
CA ASN A 95 8.89 6.73 3.83
C ASN A 95 8.02 6.48 2.59
N ARG A 96 8.55 6.73 1.38
CA ARG A 96 7.86 6.48 0.12
C ARG A 96 7.53 4.99 -0.09
N VAL A 97 8.44 4.10 0.28
CA VAL A 97 8.19 2.65 0.21
C VAL A 97 7.07 2.25 1.16
N ILE A 98 7.10 2.73 2.40
CA ILE A 98 6.08 2.41 3.41
C ILE A 98 4.71 2.94 2.99
N LEU A 99 4.62 4.17 2.49
CA LEU A 99 3.36 4.75 2.02
C LEU A 99 2.78 3.95 0.86
N ARG A 100 3.60 3.61 -0.14
CA ARG A 100 3.16 2.78 -1.27
C ARG A 100 2.69 1.39 -0.87
N ALA A 101 3.41 0.75 0.05
CA ALA A 101 3.00 -0.53 0.58
C ALA A 101 1.65 -0.42 1.33
N GLY A 102 1.47 0.64 2.13
CA GLY A 102 0.23 0.92 2.84
C GLY A 102 -0.97 1.16 1.91
N GLU A 103 -0.79 1.95 0.85
CA GLU A 103 -1.82 2.18 -0.18
C GLU A 103 -2.24 0.87 -0.86
N HIS A 104 -1.26 0.04 -1.20
CA HIS A 104 -1.53 -1.26 -1.81
C HIS A 104 -2.27 -2.21 -0.85
N CYS A 105 -1.83 -2.28 0.39
CA CYS A 105 -2.50 -3.08 1.43
C CYS A 105 -3.94 -2.59 1.67
N ALA A 106 -4.17 -1.28 1.69
CA ALA A 106 -5.50 -0.71 1.85
C ALA A 106 -6.43 -1.11 0.70
N ALA A 107 -5.94 -1.07 -0.55
CA ALA A 107 -6.70 -1.50 -1.71
C ALA A 107 -7.07 -2.99 -1.64
N VAL A 108 -6.08 -3.86 -1.32
CA VAL A 108 -6.31 -5.30 -1.16
C VAL A 108 -7.30 -5.59 -0.03
N LEU A 109 -7.18 -4.90 1.10
CA LEU A 109 -8.11 -5.06 2.23
C LEU A 109 -9.53 -4.62 1.85
N SER A 110 -9.66 -3.50 1.12
CA SER A 110 -10.98 -3.06 0.64
C SER A 110 -11.65 -4.11 -0.23
N ASP A 111 -10.91 -4.72 -1.16
CA ASP A 111 -11.44 -5.77 -2.02
C ASP A 111 -11.82 -7.03 -1.23
N LEU A 112 -11.04 -7.40 -0.22
CA LEU A 112 -11.30 -8.55 0.63
C LEU A 112 -12.50 -8.33 1.56
N LEU A 113 -12.65 -7.10 2.11
CA LEU A 113 -13.70 -6.78 3.07
C LEU A 113 -15.09 -6.64 2.42
N VAL A 114 -15.16 -6.29 1.13
CA VAL A 114 -16.44 -6.19 0.39
C VAL A 114 -17.14 -7.55 0.25
N SER A 115 -16.39 -8.65 0.25
CA SER A 115 -16.94 -10.02 0.13
C SER A 115 -17.18 -10.73 1.45
N LEU A 116 -16.99 -10.04 2.59
CA LEU A 116 -17.23 -10.61 3.92
C LEU A 116 -18.67 -10.31 4.38
N GLU A 117 -19.52 -11.33 4.37
CA GLU A 117 -20.79 -11.29 5.09
C GLU A 117 -20.51 -11.53 6.58
N LEU A 118 -20.40 -10.44 7.34
CA LEU A 118 -20.19 -10.50 8.78
C LEU A 118 -21.55 -10.53 9.47
N THR A 119 -21.90 -11.67 10.07
CA THR A 119 -23.09 -11.80 10.92
C THR A 119 -22.89 -11.19 12.30
N GLU A 120 -21.66 -11.20 12.81
CA GLU A 120 -21.27 -10.58 14.07
C GLU A 120 -19.85 -9.99 13.95
N ALA A 121 -19.66 -8.78 14.45
CA ALA A 121 -18.34 -8.15 14.58
C ALA A 121 -18.07 -7.82 16.04
N GLN A 122 -17.02 -8.42 16.62
CA GLN A 122 -16.51 -8.05 17.93
C GLN A 122 -15.34 -7.08 17.76
N LEU A 123 -15.50 -5.88 18.29
CA LEU A 123 -14.45 -4.85 18.34
C LEU A 123 -13.88 -4.85 19.76
N ASP A 124 -12.78 -5.55 19.97
CA ASP A 124 -12.17 -5.71 21.29
C ASP A 124 -11.50 -4.43 21.77
N GLU A 125 -10.71 -3.77 20.94
CA GLU A 125 -10.13 -2.46 21.22
C GLU A 125 -9.89 -1.67 19.94
N LEU A 126 -10.57 -0.53 19.79
CA LEU A 126 -10.26 0.43 18.74
C LEU A 126 -9.32 1.51 19.29
N TRP A 127 -8.02 1.31 19.20
CA TRP A 127 -7.05 2.35 19.47
C TRP A 127 -6.99 3.32 18.30
N THR A 128 -7.84 4.33 18.31
CA THR A 128 -7.72 5.43 17.37
C THR A 128 -6.66 6.40 17.87
N PHE A 129 -5.48 6.35 17.27
CA PHE A 129 -4.53 7.46 17.34
C PHE A 129 -5.12 8.64 16.57
N VAL A 130 -5.95 9.45 17.21
CA VAL A 130 -6.32 10.76 16.70
C VAL A 130 -5.11 11.65 16.83
N LYS A 131 -4.25 11.63 15.80
CA LYS A 131 -3.21 12.63 15.65
C LYS A 131 -3.93 13.96 15.55
N LYS A 132 -3.88 14.79 16.60
CA LYS A 132 -4.36 16.16 16.53
C LYS A 132 -3.71 16.81 15.30
N ARG A 133 -4.44 16.92 14.20
CA ARG A 133 -4.09 17.85 13.14
C ARG A 133 -4.01 19.20 13.84
N LYS A 134 -2.85 19.86 13.77
CA LYS A 134 -2.79 21.30 14.01
C LYS A 134 -3.69 21.90 12.93
N VAL A 135 -4.95 22.16 13.29
CA VAL A 135 -5.81 23.04 12.52
C VAL A 135 -5.09 24.38 12.57
N LEU A 136 -4.65 24.86 11.42
CA LEU A 136 -4.15 26.20 11.27
C LEU A 136 -5.17 27.14 11.93
N ALA A 137 -4.72 27.88 12.91
CA ALA A 137 -5.51 28.75 13.74
C ALA A 137 -6.33 29.71 12.88
N THR A 138 -7.63 29.57 12.90
CA THR A 138 -8.54 30.68 12.64
C THR A 138 -8.44 31.65 13.83
N PRO A 139 -8.54 32.97 13.60
CA PRO A 139 -8.27 33.97 14.62
C PRO A 139 -9.23 33.85 15.81
N LYS A 140 -8.68 34.05 16.97
CA LYS A 140 -9.34 33.99 18.29
C LYS A 140 -10.55 34.88 18.37
N THR A 141 -11.71 34.31 18.63
CA THR A 141 -12.72 34.95 19.47
C THR A 141 -12.63 34.32 20.85
N SER A 142 -12.48 35.19 21.84
CA SER A 142 -12.27 34.84 23.24
C SER A 142 -13.54 34.26 23.86
N SER A 143 -13.46 33.06 24.40
CA SER A 143 -14.23 32.70 25.61
C SER A 143 -13.55 31.52 26.30
N LYS A 144 -13.15 31.72 27.55
CA LYS A 144 -12.64 30.72 28.48
C LYS A 144 -13.75 29.72 28.81
N SER A 145 -13.49 28.45 28.64
CA SER A 145 -14.09 27.41 29.48
C SER A 145 -13.12 26.21 29.52
N THR A 146 -12.60 25.95 30.71
CA THR A 146 -11.92 24.76 31.13
C THR A 146 -12.91 23.59 31.06
N GLY A 147 -12.62 22.58 30.23
CA GLY A 147 -13.39 21.35 30.17
C GLY A 147 -12.43 20.17 30.03
N GLU A 148 -12.45 19.29 31.01
CA GLU A 148 -11.72 18.03 31.04
C GLU A 148 -12.14 17.11 29.90
N PRO A 149 -11.24 16.22 29.39
CA PRO A 149 -11.59 15.26 28.37
C PRO A 149 -12.46 14.15 28.98
N GLY A 150 -13.76 14.22 28.72
CA GLY A 150 -14.71 13.18 29.05
C GLY A 150 -14.48 11.93 28.18
N TYR A 151 -14.28 10.80 28.82
CA TYR A 151 -14.31 9.48 28.20
C TYR A 151 -15.75 9.20 27.73
N GLY A 152 -16.01 9.31 26.43
CA GLY A 152 -17.28 8.91 25.84
C GLY A 152 -17.43 7.41 25.86
N ARG A 153 -18.25 6.90 26.76
CA ARG A 153 -18.71 5.50 26.77
C ARG A 153 -19.72 5.34 25.64
N LEU A 154 -19.35 4.65 24.58
CA LEU A 154 -20.29 4.23 23.53
C LEU A 154 -21.17 3.11 24.10
N SER A 155 -22.44 3.46 24.34
CA SER A 155 -23.48 2.49 24.70
C SER A 155 -23.92 1.74 23.43
N THR A 156 -23.71 0.44 23.42
CA THR A 156 -24.24 -0.46 22.41
C THR A 156 -25.77 -0.55 22.57
N ARG A 157 -26.54 0.02 21.63
CA ARG A 157 -27.94 -0.34 21.49
C ARG A 157 -28.03 -1.69 20.77
N ARG A 158 -28.58 -2.68 21.45
CA ARG A 158 -29.10 -3.88 20.80
C ARG A 158 -30.18 -3.44 19.80
N LEU A 159 -30.03 -3.89 18.58
CA LEU A 159 -31.14 -3.94 17.64
C LEU A 159 -31.77 -5.32 17.78
N ASP A 160 -32.86 -5.36 18.53
CA ASP A 160 -33.77 -6.50 18.51
C ASP A 160 -34.62 -6.40 17.24
N CYS A 161 -34.49 -7.39 16.36
CA CYS A 161 -35.53 -7.85 15.44
C CYS A 161 -35.30 -9.33 15.19
#